data_939353714ddef32f1fc8947ed4488c5a
#
_entry.id   939353714ddef32f1fc8947ed4488c5a
#
_cell.length_a   1.000
_cell.length_b   1.000
_cell.length_c   1.000
_cell.angle_alpha   90.00
_cell.angle_beta   90.00
_cell.angle_gamma   90.00
#
_symmetry.space_group_name_H-M   'P 1'
#
loop_
_entity.id
_entity.type
_entity.pdbx_description
1 polymer ?
#
loop_
_entity_poly.entity_id
_entity_poly.type
_entity_poly.pdbx_seq_one_letter_code
_entity_poly.pdbx_strand_id
1 'polypeptide(L)'
;MGRWQCTKCGACCHLDPGDRPDLDQYLEPEELALYLSLVGEDGWCVHYDHESRECQIYADRPRFCRVEAEVFQDLYGVEPEELNDFAIECCRQQIEGVYGDRSLEMLRFDREVGV
;
A
#
# COMPACT_ATOMS: atom_id res chain seq x y z
N MET A 1 1.06 3.96 -22.10
CA MET A 1 0.93 4.34 -20.70
C MET A 1 0.68 3.13 -19.83
N GLY A 2 1.25 3.14 -18.64
CA GLY A 2 1.09 2.04 -17.70
C GLY A 2 -0.30 1.98 -17.09
N ARG A 3 -0.66 0.81 -16.61
CA ARG A 3 -1.92 0.58 -15.92
C ARG A 3 -1.63 -0.12 -14.59
N TRP A 4 -2.13 0.46 -13.50
CA TRP A 4 -1.89 -0.09 -12.17
C TRP A 4 -2.47 -1.49 -12.02
N GLN A 5 -1.70 -2.36 -11.40
CA GLN A 5 -2.18 -3.65 -10.92
C GLN A 5 -1.31 -4.11 -9.75
N CYS A 6 -1.89 -4.89 -8.85
CA CYS A 6 -1.17 -5.43 -7.70
C CYS A 6 -0.29 -6.60 -8.14
N THR A 7 1.02 -6.50 -7.84
CA THR A 7 1.98 -7.56 -8.13
C THR A 7 2.24 -8.47 -6.95
N LYS A 8 1.50 -8.27 -5.85
CA LYS A 8 1.62 -9.06 -4.62
C LYS A 8 3.04 -9.06 -4.04
N CYS A 9 3.71 -7.91 -4.11
CA CYS A 9 5.06 -7.77 -3.57
C CYS A 9 5.09 -7.69 -2.05
N GLY A 10 3.95 -7.41 -1.41
CA GLY A 10 3.86 -7.31 0.04
C GLY A 10 4.26 -5.97 0.63
N ALA A 11 4.76 -5.03 -0.18
CA ALA A 11 5.24 -3.74 0.35
C ALA A 11 4.16 -2.98 1.10
N CYS A 12 2.89 -3.07 0.66
CA CYS A 12 1.78 -2.38 1.32
C CYS A 12 1.47 -2.93 2.71
N CYS A 13 1.99 -4.10 3.07
CA CYS A 13 1.85 -4.67 4.41
C CYS A 13 2.94 -4.20 5.37
N HIS A 14 3.90 -3.40 4.90
CA HIS A 14 4.86 -2.74 5.77
C HIS A 14 4.23 -1.46 6.29
N LEU A 15 3.79 -1.49 7.55
CA LEU A 15 2.93 -0.46 8.12
C LEU A 15 3.63 0.49 9.09
N ASP A 16 4.93 0.34 9.30
CA ASP A 16 5.67 1.11 10.30
C ASP A 16 5.32 2.61 10.24
N PRO A 17 4.74 3.19 11.31
CA PRO A 17 4.36 4.60 11.31
C PRO A 17 5.54 5.55 11.11
N GLY A 18 6.76 5.10 11.42
CA GLY A 18 7.96 5.89 11.18
C GLY A 18 8.20 6.18 9.70
N ASP A 19 7.73 5.29 8.82
CA ASP A 19 7.86 5.43 7.37
C ASP A 19 6.61 6.03 6.72
N ARG A 20 5.57 6.31 7.50
CA ARG A 20 4.30 6.85 7.01
C ARG A 20 3.86 8.01 7.89
N PRO A 21 4.52 9.15 7.78
CA PRO A 21 4.12 10.34 8.54
C PRO A 21 2.74 10.82 8.11
N ASP A 22 2.10 11.60 8.95
CA ASP A 22 0.83 12.25 8.64
C ASP A 22 -0.36 11.30 8.52
N LEU A 23 -0.28 10.09 9.08
CA LEU A 23 -1.42 9.17 9.09
C LEU A 23 -2.67 9.80 9.70
N ASP A 24 -2.51 10.61 10.72
CA ASP A 24 -3.60 11.29 11.40
C ASP A 24 -4.26 12.38 10.55
N GLN A 25 -3.64 12.77 9.45
CA GLN A 25 -4.19 13.79 8.56
C GLN A 25 -5.20 13.22 7.56
N TYR A 26 -5.09 11.94 7.20
CA TYR A 26 -6.02 11.34 6.24
C TYR A 26 -6.80 10.15 6.77
N LEU A 27 -6.49 9.63 7.96
CA LEU A 27 -7.28 8.59 8.59
C LEU A 27 -8.12 9.17 9.70
N GLU A 28 -9.40 8.81 9.75
CA GLU A 28 -10.26 9.15 10.87
C GLU A 28 -9.73 8.47 12.14
N PRO A 29 -10.05 8.99 13.34
CA PRO A 29 -9.52 8.42 14.60
C PRO A 29 -9.77 6.92 14.75
N GLU A 30 -10.93 6.43 14.30
CA GLU A 30 -11.26 5.00 14.36
C GLU A 30 -10.40 4.19 13.42
N GLU A 31 -10.16 4.72 12.20
CA GLU A 31 -9.30 4.08 11.21
C GLU A 31 -7.85 4.07 11.65
N LEU A 32 -7.39 5.17 12.26
CA LEU A 32 -6.04 5.26 12.78
C LEU A 32 -5.82 4.22 13.88
N ALA A 33 -6.79 4.07 14.79
CA ALA A 33 -6.72 3.07 15.86
C ALA A 33 -6.63 1.66 15.26
N LEU A 34 -7.45 1.37 14.24
CA LEU A 34 -7.40 0.08 13.55
C LEU A 34 -6.04 -0.13 12.88
N TYR A 35 -5.55 0.87 12.17
CA TYR A 35 -4.26 0.81 11.51
C TYR A 35 -3.15 0.45 12.50
N LEU A 36 -3.09 1.18 13.61
CA LEU A 36 -2.06 0.96 14.63
C LEU A 36 -2.17 -0.43 15.26
N SER A 37 -3.39 -0.97 15.38
CA SER A 37 -3.61 -2.32 15.90
C SER A 37 -3.08 -3.41 14.97
N LEU A 38 -2.91 -3.11 13.68
CA LEU A 38 -2.40 -4.05 12.70
C LEU A 38 -0.87 -4.06 12.62
N VAL A 39 -0.22 -3.05 13.18
CA VAL A 39 1.24 -2.94 13.13
C VAL A 39 1.88 -3.92 14.12
N GLY A 40 2.65 -4.87 13.59
CA GLY A 40 3.39 -5.83 14.42
C GLY A 40 4.67 -5.22 14.97
N GLU A 41 5.36 -5.98 15.82
CA GLU A 41 6.61 -5.53 16.44
C GLU A 41 7.71 -5.23 15.43
N ASP A 42 7.65 -5.90 14.26
CA ASP A 42 8.62 -5.73 13.18
C ASP A 42 8.23 -4.65 12.17
N GLY A 43 7.12 -3.93 12.43
CA GLY A 43 6.62 -2.90 11.52
C GLY A 43 5.75 -3.42 10.39
N TRP A 44 5.61 -4.75 10.27
CA TRP A 44 4.74 -5.35 9.26
C TRP A 44 3.35 -5.63 9.82
N CYS A 45 2.36 -5.69 8.93
CA CYS A 45 1.01 -6.05 9.33
C CYS A 45 0.98 -7.43 9.98
N VAL A 46 0.23 -7.57 11.08
CA VAL A 46 0.11 -8.85 11.79
C VAL A 46 -0.50 -9.96 10.94
N HIS A 47 -1.19 -9.60 9.84
CA HIS A 47 -1.80 -10.56 8.90
C HIS A 47 -0.91 -10.85 7.70
N TYR A 48 0.30 -10.30 7.65
CA TYR A 48 1.23 -10.55 6.57
C TYR A 48 2.00 -11.85 6.81
N ASP A 49 1.98 -12.73 5.81
CA ASP A 49 2.75 -13.98 5.85
C ASP A 49 4.09 -13.76 5.12
N HIS A 50 5.19 -13.78 5.87
CA HIS A 50 6.53 -13.55 5.32
C HIS A 50 7.00 -14.68 4.40
N GLU A 51 6.48 -15.90 4.58
CA GLU A 51 6.84 -17.04 3.74
C GLU A 51 6.22 -16.92 2.34
N SER A 52 4.90 -16.74 2.29
CA SER A 52 4.18 -16.62 1.02
C SER A 52 4.23 -15.20 0.46
N ARG A 53 4.58 -14.21 1.29
CA ARG A 53 4.60 -12.78 0.97
C ARG A 53 3.20 -12.30 0.58
N GLU A 54 2.19 -12.81 1.25
CA GLU A 54 0.79 -12.49 0.98
C GLU A 54 0.08 -12.00 2.24
N CYS A 55 -0.91 -11.13 2.02
CA CYS A 55 -1.82 -10.70 3.07
C CYS A 55 -2.86 -11.80 3.31
N GLN A 56 -2.93 -12.32 4.53
CA GLN A 56 -3.85 -13.41 4.88
C GLN A 56 -5.31 -12.96 4.91
N ILE A 57 -5.56 -11.65 5.00
CA ILE A 57 -6.91 -11.10 4.96
C ILE A 57 -7.16 -10.28 3.69
N TYR A 58 -6.53 -10.68 2.57
CA TYR A 58 -6.59 -9.91 1.33
C TYR A 58 -8.01 -9.53 0.92
N ALA A 59 -8.95 -10.46 1.02
CA ALA A 59 -10.36 -10.21 0.66
C ALA A 59 -11.07 -9.31 1.68
N ASP A 60 -10.62 -9.30 2.92
CA ASP A 60 -11.23 -8.55 4.02
C ASP A 60 -10.38 -7.36 4.47
N ARG A 61 -9.49 -6.88 3.61
CA ARG A 61 -8.60 -5.76 3.95
C ARG A 61 -9.41 -4.53 4.35
N PRO A 62 -8.94 -3.77 5.36
CA PRO A 62 -9.52 -2.45 5.64
C PRO A 62 -9.44 -1.56 4.39
N ARG A 63 -10.32 -0.57 4.31
CA ARG A 63 -10.36 0.30 3.12
C ARG A 63 -9.03 1.01 2.84
N PHE A 64 -8.27 1.38 3.88
CA PHE A 64 -6.98 2.05 3.68
C PHE A 64 -5.89 1.13 3.11
N CYS A 65 -6.16 -0.17 3.02
CA CYS A 65 -5.28 -1.15 2.36
C CYS A 65 -5.73 -1.48 0.94
N ARG A 66 -6.78 -0.83 0.43
CA ARG A 66 -7.36 -1.12 -0.89
C ARG A 66 -7.09 -0.01 -1.88
N VAL A 67 -6.72 -0.38 -3.09
CA VAL A 67 -6.59 0.58 -4.20
C VAL A 67 -7.91 0.58 -4.96
N GLU A 68 -8.81 1.46 -4.54
CA GLU A 68 -10.14 1.61 -5.12
C GLU A 68 -10.46 3.09 -5.26
N ALA A 69 -11.22 3.45 -6.31
CA ALA A 69 -11.50 4.84 -6.62
C ALA A 69 -12.19 5.58 -5.47
N GLU A 70 -13.18 4.96 -4.85
CA GLU A 70 -13.92 5.55 -3.73
C GLU A 70 -13.00 5.80 -2.53
N VAL A 71 -12.12 4.85 -2.23
CA VAL A 71 -11.21 4.95 -1.10
C VAL A 71 -10.19 6.07 -1.34
N PHE A 72 -9.60 6.13 -2.52
CA PHE A 72 -8.59 7.13 -2.83
C PHE A 72 -9.18 8.54 -2.90
N GLN A 73 -10.39 8.68 -3.39
CA GLN A 73 -11.08 9.96 -3.37
C GLN A 73 -11.34 10.43 -1.94
N ASP A 74 -11.78 9.51 -1.09
CA ASP A 74 -12.12 9.79 0.31
C ASP A 74 -10.89 10.11 1.17
N LEU A 75 -9.83 9.32 1.02
CA LEU A 75 -8.62 9.46 1.84
C LEU A 75 -7.67 10.54 1.34
N TYR A 76 -7.53 10.67 0.02
CA TYR A 76 -6.49 11.51 -0.58
C TYR A 76 -7.02 12.59 -1.51
N GLY A 77 -8.33 12.63 -1.77
CA GLY A 77 -8.91 13.60 -2.69
C GLY A 77 -8.54 13.34 -4.16
N VAL A 78 -8.19 12.11 -4.51
CA VAL A 78 -7.79 11.73 -5.87
C VAL A 78 -9.02 11.45 -6.71
N GLU A 79 -9.15 12.13 -7.84
CA GLU A 79 -10.24 11.90 -8.77
C GLU A 79 -10.07 10.57 -9.52
N PRO A 80 -11.18 9.93 -9.96
CA PRO A 80 -11.08 8.61 -10.62
C PRO A 80 -10.15 8.58 -11.84
N GLU A 81 -10.09 9.67 -12.62
CA GLU A 81 -9.23 9.73 -13.80
C GLU A 81 -7.74 9.82 -13.45
N GLU A 82 -7.43 10.22 -12.22
CA GLU A 82 -6.05 10.32 -11.74
C GLU A 82 -5.61 9.07 -10.97
N LEU A 83 -6.55 8.18 -10.66
CA LEU A 83 -6.31 7.02 -9.80
C LEU A 83 -5.16 6.14 -10.29
N ASN A 84 -5.13 5.84 -11.57
CA ASN A 84 -4.13 4.95 -12.15
C ASN A 84 -2.70 5.46 -11.90
N ASP A 85 -2.44 6.72 -12.25
CA ASP A 85 -1.11 7.30 -12.10
C ASP A 85 -0.75 7.49 -10.62
N PHE A 86 -1.72 7.90 -9.81
CA PHE A 86 -1.50 8.07 -8.37
C PHE A 86 -1.18 6.73 -7.69
N ALA A 87 -1.93 5.68 -8.04
CA ALA A 87 -1.69 4.34 -7.46
C ALA A 87 -0.33 3.78 -7.85
N ILE A 88 0.08 3.96 -9.11
CA ILE A 88 1.38 3.53 -9.58
C ILE A 88 2.49 4.22 -8.78
N GLU A 89 2.39 5.54 -8.62
CA GLU A 89 3.39 6.31 -7.89
C GLU A 89 3.44 5.91 -6.41
N CYS A 90 2.29 5.74 -5.77
CA CYS A 90 2.24 5.31 -4.36
C CYS A 90 2.90 3.95 -4.17
N CYS A 91 2.62 2.99 -5.06
CA CYS A 91 3.22 1.66 -4.97
C CYS A 91 4.72 1.72 -5.21
N ARG A 92 5.19 2.51 -6.17
CA ARG A 92 6.62 2.66 -6.41
C ARG A 92 7.33 3.24 -5.20
N GLN A 93 6.77 4.28 -4.58
CA GLN A 93 7.36 4.87 -3.38
C GLN A 93 7.41 3.87 -2.23
N GLN A 94 6.36 3.09 -2.06
CA GLN A 94 6.31 2.08 -1.00
C GLN A 94 7.33 0.96 -1.25
N ILE A 95 7.42 0.47 -2.48
CA ILE A 95 8.40 -0.56 -2.86
C ILE A 95 9.82 -0.03 -2.66
N GLU A 96 10.07 1.20 -3.09
CA GLU A 96 11.39 1.82 -2.91
C GLU A 96 11.77 1.90 -1.43
N GLY A 97 10.83 2.29 -0.56
CA GLY A 97 11.08 2.39 0.87
C GLY A 97 11.32 1.06 1.55
N VAL A 98 10.68 -0.01 1.07
CA VAL A 98 10.78 -1.34 1.71
C VAL A 98 11.91 -2.19 1.11
N TYR A 99 12.02 -2.21 -0.22
CA TYR A 99 12.95 -3.11 -0.94
C TYR A 99 14.06 -2.39 -1.68
N GLY A 100 13.91 -1.09 -1.96
CA GLY A 100 14.86 -0.32 -2.73
C GLY A 100 14.41 -0.10 -4.18
N ASP A 101 14.95 0.95 -4.82
CA ASP A 101 14.57 1.33 -6.17
C ASP A 101 15.08 0.37 -7.26
N ARG A 102 16.08 -0.45 -6.93
CA ARG A 102 16.65 -1.44 -7.86
C ARG A 102 16.32 -2.88 -7.48
N SER A 103 15.30 -3.06 -6.65
CA SER A 103 14.89 -4.39 -6.21
C SER A 103 14.17 -5.16 -7.31
N LEU A 104 14.11 -6.50 -7.15
CA LEU A 104 13.32 -7.34 -8.02
C LEU A 104 11.84 -6.98 -7.96
N GLU A 105 11.37 -6.60 -6.77
CA GLU A 105 9.99 -6.17 -6.55
C GLU A 105 9.66 -4.94 -7.39
N MET A 106 10.55 -3.97 -7.45
CA MET A 106 10.38 -2.77 -8.28
C MET A 106 10.38 -3.12 -9.77
N LEU A 107 11.32 -3.98 -10.20
CA LEU A 107 11.38 -4.42 -11.59
C LEU A 107 10.11 -5.16 -12.02
N ARG A 108 9.60 -6.03 -11.16
CA ARG A 108 8.36 -6.74 -11.43
C ARG A 108 7.18 -5.80 -11.52
N PHE A 109 7.10 -4.87 -10.58
CA PHE A 109 6.01 -3.89 -10.58
C PHE A 109 6.02 -3.04 -11.85
N ASP A 110 7.18 -2.49 -12.21
CA ASP A 110 7.32 -1.64 -13.40
C ASP A 110 6.97 -2.41 -14.67
N ARG A 111 7.37 -3.67 -14.76
CA ARG A 111 7.05 -4.54 -15.89
C ARG A 111 5.54 -4.78 -16.02
N GLU A 112 4.89 -5.12 -14.89
CA GLU A 112 3.48 -5.46 -14.89
C GLU A 112 2.58 -4.26 -15.16
N VAL A 113 2.96 -3.08 -14.68
CA VAL A 113 2.17 -1.86 -14.92
C VAL A 113 2.57 -1.14 -16.22
N GLY A 114 3.61 -1.59 -16.89
CA GLY A 114 4.01 -1.03 -18.18
C GLY A 114 4.79 0.28 -18.09
N VAL A 115 5.49 0.49 -16.98
CA VAL A 115 6.31 1.70 -16.79
C VAL A 115 7.72 1.50 -17.35
#